data_382013eca3f266a4ce7bbe5bd3a23544
#
_entry.id   382013eca3f266a4ce7bbe5bd3a23544
#
_cell.length_a   1.000
_cell.length_b   1.000
_cell.length_c   1.000
_cell.angle_alpha   90.00
_cell.angle_beta   90.00
_cell.angle_gamma   90.00
#
_symmetry.space_group_name_H-M   'P 1'
#
loop_
_entity.id
_entity.type
_entity.pdbx_description
1 polymer ?
#
loop_
_entity_poly.entity_id
_entity_poly.type
_entity_poly.pdbx_seq_one_letter_code
_entity_poly.pdbx_strand_id
1 'polypeptide(L)'
;MRILGIDPGLRITGYGAIEAVGPSLTVVEAGVIRVPPDLPLATRLHRLHADLVSVLEDLKPDLMSVESVFSHPDRAATGVRMGHARGVILLAAAQHGIEIVEHAPAQVKKALIGD
;
A
#
# COMPACT_ATOMS: atom_id res chain seq x y z
N MET A 1 -1.69 -10.61 -15.25
CA MET A 1 -1.48 -9.28 -14.69
C MET A 1 -1.37 -9.35 -13.19
N ARG A 2 -0.30 -8.85 -12.62
CA ARG A 2 -0.09 -8.87 -11.18
C ARG A 2 -0.47 -7.53 -10.57
N ILE A 3 -1.34 -7.59 -9.56
CA ILE A 3 -1.86 -6.41 -8.89
C ILE A 3 -1.45 -6.46 -7.42
N LEU A 4 -0.84 -5.37 -6.95
CA LEU A 4 -0.47 -5.21 -5.54
C LEU A 4 -1.43 -4.22 -4.90
N GLY A 5 -2.23 -4.71 -3.95
CA GLY A 5 -3.11 -3.85 -3.15
C GLY A 5 -2.39 -3.39 -1.90
N ILE A 6 -2.54 -2.12 -1.57
CA ILE A 6 -1.88 -1.50 -0.42
C ILE A 6 -2.92 -0.81 0.47
N ASP A 7 -2.85 -1.10 1.76
CA ASP A 7 -3.58 -0.39 2.81
C ASP A 7 -2.55 0.41 3.62
N PRO A 8 -2.41 1.72 3.34
CA PRO A 8 -1.34 2.52 3.94
C PRO A 8 -1.49 2.73 5.44
N GLY A 9 -0.37 2.64 6.15
CA GLY A 9 -0.31 2.97 7.57
C GLY A 9 1.11 3.31 7.98
N LEU A 10 1.26 4.22 8.92
CA LEU A 10 2.59 4.62 9.37
C LEU A 10 3.21 3.62 10.34
N ARG A 11 2.40 2.85 11.06
CA ARG A 11 2.87 1.77 11.93
C ARG A 11 2.82 0.43 11.22
N ILE A 12 1.73 0.18 10.52
CA ILE A 12 1.48 -1.08 9.83
C ILE A 12 0.89 -0.73 8.47
N THR A 13 1.56 -1.16 7.41
CA THR A 13 1.05 -1.07 6.05
C THR A 13 0.75 -2.50 5.60
N GLY A 14 -0.51 -2.76 5.25
CA GLY A 14 -0.93 -4.06 4.73
C GLY A 14 -0.75 -4.12 3.22
N TYR A 15 -0.38 -5.28 2.69
CA TYR A 15 -0.33 -5.48 1.25
C TYR A 15 -0.78 -6.88 0.87
N GLY A 16 -1.27 -7.00 -0.35
CA GLY A 16 -1.62 -8.29 -0.93
C GLY A 16 -1.40 -8.24 -2.43
N ALA A 17 -0.75 -9.26 -2.96
CA ALA A 17 -0.52 -9.41 -4.39
C ALA A 17 -1.40 -10.51 -4.94
N ILE A 18 -2.07 -10.22 -6.04
CA ILE A 18 -2.88 -11.19 -6.76
C ILE A 18 -2.44 -11.27 -8.21
N GLU A 19 -2.55 -12.48 -8.76
CA GLU A 19 -2.32 -12.71 -10.18
C GLU A 19 -3.68 -12.91 -10.86
N ALA A 20 -3.96 -12.06 -11.85
CA ALA A 20 -5.19 -12.13 -12.64
C ALA A 20 -4.88 -12.73 -14.01
N VAL A 21 -5.48 -13.88 -14.30
CA VAL A 21 -5.35 -14.57 -15.59
C VAL A 21 -6.75 -14.91 -16.06
N GLY A 22 -7.24 -14.18 -17.07
CA GLY A 22 -8.63 -14.31 -17.51
C GLY A 22 -9.59 -14.06 -16.34
N PRO A 23 -10.54 -14.96 -16.08
CA PRO A 23 -11.46 -14.83 -14.95
C PRO A 23 -10.89 -15.32 -13.63
N SER A 24 -9.66 -15.86 -13.63
CA SER A 24 -9.04 -16.45 -12.44
C SER A 24 -8.22 -15.43 -11.67
N LEU A 25 -8.39 -15.42 -10.34
CA LEU A 25 -7.60 -14.60 -9.42
C LEU A 25 -6.93 -15.53 -8.41
N THR A 26 -5.61 -15.41 -8.30
CA THR A 26 -4.82 -16.22 -7.36
C THR A 26 -4.03 -15.30 -6.45
N VAL A 27 -4.11 -15.55 -5.14
CA VAL A 27 -3.29 -14.81 -4.18
C VAL A 27 -1.84 -15.31 -4.30
N VAL A 28 -0.92 -14.38 -4.59
CA VAL A 28 0.51 -14.68 -4.69
C VAL A 28 1.17 -14.56 -3.31
N GLU A 29 0.88 -13.47 -2.62
CA GLU A 29 1.45 -13.19 -1.31
C GLU A 29 0.60 -12.14 -0.61
N ALA A 30 0.52 -12.23 0.71
CA ALA A 30 -0.08 -11.19 1.53
C ALA A 30 0.80 -11.01 2.77
N GLY A 31 0.91 -9.77 3.24
CA GLY A 31 1.75 -9.49 4.39
C GLY A 31 1.54 -8.09 4.93
N VAL A 32 2.40 -7.75 5.87
CA VAL A 32 2.41 -6.42 6.46
C VAL A 32 3.84 -5.90 6.55
N ILE A 33 3.97 -4.58 6.44
CA ILE A 33 5.20 -3.87 6.73
C ILE A 33 5.00 -3.17 8.06
N ARG A 34 5.83 -3.50 9.06
CA ARG A 34 5.74 -2.91 10.39
C ARG A 34 6.90 -1.97 10.61
N VAL A 35 6.60 -0.78 11.10
CA VAL A 35 7.61 0.23 11.43
C VAL A 35 7.44 0.63 12.89
N PRO A 36 8.52 0.56 13.71
CA PRO A 36 8.43 0.92 15.12
C PRO A 36 7.92 2.35 15.31
N PRO A 37 6.93 2.55 16.19
CA PRO A 37 6.31 3.88 16.36
C PRO A 37 7.15 4.88 17.15
N ASP A 38 8.20 4.43 17.82
CA ASP A 38 9.07 5.26 18.64
C ASP A 38 10.24 5.88 17.89
N LEU A 39 10.41 5.54 16.61
CA LEU A 39 11.45 6.14 15.78
C LEU A 39 11.03 7.54 15.31
N PRO A 40 12.01 8.43 15.02
CA PRO A 40 11.69 9.72 14.39
C PRO A 40 10.92 9.52 13.08
N LEU A 41 10.05 10.46 12.74
CA LEU A 41 9.20 10.36 11.57
C LEU A 41 10.01 10.09 10.29
N ALA A 42 11.07 10.84 10.05
CA ALA A 42 11.89 10.65 8.85
C ALA A 42 12.44 9.22 8.76
N THR A 43 12.89 8.67 9.88
CA THR A 43 13.40 7.29 9.93
C THR A 43 12.30 6.28 9.65
N ARG A 44 11.10 6.52 10.17
CA ARG A 44 9.95 5.66 9.92
C ARG A 44 9.58 5.64 8.44
N LEU A 45 9.57 6.80 7.81
CA LEU A 45 9.28 6.92 6.37
C LEU A 45 10.35 6.23 5.53
N HIS A 46 11.62 6.39 5.92
CA HIS A 46 12.73 5.72 5.23
C HIS A 46 12.59 4.20 5.30
N ARG A 47 12.26 3.67 6.48
CA ARG A 47 12.07 2.23 6.65
C ARG A 47 10.89 1.70 5.86
N LEU A 48 9.77 2.41 5.90
CA LEU A 48 8.61 2.04 5.08
C LEU A 48 8.97 1.98 3.61
N HIS A 49 9.68 3.00 3.13
CA HIS A 49 10.11 3.06 1.73
C HIS A 49 11.02 1.89 1.38
N ALA A 50 12.03 1.63 2.19
CA ALA A 50 12.99 0.55 1.93
C ALA A 50 12.31 -0.82 1.92
N ASP A 51 11.42 -1.07 2.88
CA ASP A 51 10.71 -2.35 2.96
C ASP A 51 9.73 -2.52 1.79
N LEU A 52 9.05 -1.45 1.40
CA LEU A 52 8.15 -1.50 0.24
C LEU A 52 8.93 -1.73 -1.06
N VAL A 53 10.08 -1.08 -1.22
CA VAL A 53 10.94 -1.30 -2.39
C VAL A 53 11.31 -2.77 -2.50
N SER A 54 11.65 -3.43 -1.38
CA SER A 54 11.93 -4.88 -1.38
C SER A 54 10.73 -5.69 -1.87
N VAL A 55 9.53 -5.34 -1.40
CA VAL A 55 8.31 -6.01 -1.85
C VAL A 55 8.09 -5.81 -3.35
N LEU A 56 8.28 -4.59 -3.85
CA LEU A 56 8.12 -4.29 -5.28
C LEU A 56 9.13 -5.03 -6.14
N GLU A 57 10.37 -5.13 -5.68
CA GLU A 57 11.42 -5.86 -6.41
C GLU A 57 11.15 -7.36 -6.45
N ASP A 58 10.61 -7.92 -5.38
CA ASP A 58 10.29 -9.35 -5.30
C ASP A 58 9.05 -9.70 -6.12
N LEU A 59 7.99 -8.92 -5.99
CA LEU A 59 6.70 -9.25 -6.58
C LEU A 59 6.53 -8.72 -8.01
N LYS A 60 7.22 -7.63 -8.34
CA LYS A 60 7.16 -7.00 -9.67
C LYS A 60 5.74 -6.80 -10.17
N PRO A 61 4.89 -6.07 -9.43
CA PRO A 61 3.52 -5.88 -9.85
C PRO A 61 3.42 -4.99 -11.09
N ASP A 62 2.39 -5.23 -11.90
CA ASP A 62 2.06 -4.41 -13.05
C ASP A 62 1.26 -3.18 -12.64
N LEU A 63 0.48 -3.31 -11.58
CA LEU A 63 -0.44 -2.30 -11.11
C LEU A 63 -0.42 -2.27 -9.59
N MET A 64 -0.47 -1.07 -9.02
CA MET A 64 -0.66 -0.88 -7.58
C MET A 64 -2.03 -0.25 -7.34
N SER A 65 -2.81 -0.91 -6.50
CA SER A 65 -4.11 -0.39 -6.06
C SER A 65 -3.94 0.13 -4.63
N VAL A 66 -4.16 1.41 -4.42
CA VAL A 66 -3.95 2.06 -3.12
C VAL A 66 -5.26 2.60 -2.60
N GLU A 67 -5.54 2.30 -1.35
CA GLU A 67 -6.68 2.86 -0.66
C GLU A 67 -6.52 4.36 -0.50
N SER A 68 -7.56 5.13 -0.84
CA SER A 68 -7.54 6.58 -0.70
C SER A 68 -7.52 6.99 0.77
N VAL A 69 -6.75 8.03 1.07
CA VAL A 69 -6.77 8.63 2.41
C VAL A 69 -8.09 9.34 2.61
N PHE A 70 -8.78 8.98 3.69
CA PHE A 70 -10.00 9.66 4.11
C PHE A 70 -9.70 10.43 5.40
N SER A 71 -9.91 11.75 5.36
CA SER A 71 -9.71 12.61 6.51
C SER A 71 -11.04 12.89 7.18
N HIS A 72 -11.19 12.45 8.42
CA HIS A 72 -12.35 12.75 9.24
C HIS A 72 -12.01 13.94 10.16
N PRO A 73 -12.91 14.91 10.34
CA PRO A 73 -12.63 16.07 11.19
C PRO A 73 -12.14 15.73 12.60
N ASP A 74 -12.68 14.66 13.18
CA ASP A 74 -12.29 14.21 14.52
C ASP A 74 -10.98 13.42 14.54
N ARG A 75 -10.41 13.13 13.35
CA ARG A 75 -9.20 12.32 13.20
C ARG A 75 -8.22 12.97 12.25
N ALA A 76 -8.13 14.29 12.27
CA ALA A 76 -7.23 15.01 11.37
C ALA A 76 -5.76 14.56 11.52
N ALA A 77 -5.30 14.35 12.76
CA ALA A 77 -3.93 13.89 13.00
C ALA A 77 -3.66 12.52 12.40
N THR A 78 -4.64 11.61 12.45
CA THR A 78 -4.53 10.29 11.82
C THR A 78 -4.46 10.42 10.30
N GLY A 79 -5.28 11.30 9.72
CA GLY A 79 -5.26 11.59 8.29
C GLY A 79 -3.91 12.12 7.82
N VAL A 80 -3.28 13.01 8.60
CA VAL A 80 -1.95 13.54 8.30
C VAL A 80 -0.91 12.42 8.31
N ARG A 81 -0.93 11.56 9.32
CA ARG A 81 0.00 10.42 9.41
C ARG A 81 -0.16 9.45 8.25
N MET A 82 -1.42 9.14 7.91
CA MET A 82 -1.71 8.27 6.76
C MET A 82 -1.23 8.92 5.47
N GLY A 83 -1.33 10.24 5.36
CA GLY A 83 -0.83 10.99 4.21
C GLY A 83 0.67 10.86 4.05
N HIS A 84 1.44 10.89 5.14
CA HIS A 84 2.88 10.67 5.07
C HIS A 84 3.21 9.28 4.53
N ALA A 85 2.58 8.25 5.08
CA ALA A 85 2.79 6.88 4.63
C ALA A 85 2.38 6.71 3.16
N ARG A 86 1.22 7.25 2.81
CA ARG A 86 0.70 7.18 1.45
C ARG A 86 1.64 7.85 0.45
N GLY A 87 2.19 9.02 0.79
CA GLY A 87 3.13 9.72 -0.06
C GLY A 87 4.36 8.90 -0.38
N VAL A 88 4.90 8.21 0.62
CA VAL A 88 6.07 7.32 0.45
C VAL A 88 5.72 6.14 -0.47
N ILE A 89 4.53 5.57 -0.28
CA ILE A 89 4.06 4.44 -1.10
C ILE A 89 3.92 4.85 -2.56
N LEU A 90 3.29 6.00 -2.82
CA LEU A 90 3.13 6.51 -4.18
C LEU A 90 4.49 6.80 -4.83
N LEU A 91 5.42 7.36 -4.05
CA LEU A 91 6.76 7.65 -4.54
C LEU A 91 7.48 6.36 -4.95
N ALA A 92 7.44 5.33 -4.11
CA ALA A 92 8.09 4.06 -4.41
C ALA A 92 7.54 3.43 -5.69
N ALA A 93 6.22 3.46 -5.87
CA ALA A 93 5.58 2.95 -7.08
C ALA A 93 6.04 3.73 -8.31
N ALA A 94 6.05 5.06 -8.23
CA ALA A 94 6.47 5.92 -9.33
C ALA A 94 7.95 5.67 -9.69
N GLN A 95 8.81 5.50 -8.71
CA GLN A 95 10.23 5.20 -8.94
C GLN A 95 10.43 3.88 -9.68
N HIS A 96 9.50 2.94 -9.53
CA HIS A 96 9.56 1.63 -10.17
C HIS A 96 8.72 1.56 -11.45
N GLY A 97 8.15 2.68 -11.88
CA GLY A 97 7.35 2.73 -13.11
C GLY A 97 6.05 1.94 -13.03
N ILE A 98 5.51 1.76 -11.84
CA ILE A 98 4.28 1.00 -11.62
C ILE A 98 3.07 1.93 -11.71
N GLU A 99 2.07 1.54 -12.52
CA GLU A 99 0.82 2.27 -12.61
C GLU A 99 0.06 2.21 -11.30
N ILE A 100 -0.50 3.35 -10.88
CA ILE A 100 -1.20 3.47 -9.61
C ILE A 100 -2.68 3.76 -9.87
N VAL A 101 -3.55 3.01 -9.19
CA VAL A 101 -4.99 3.25 -9.17
C VAL A 101 -5.41 3.47 -7.71
N GLU A 102 -6.15 4.54 -7.47
CA GLU A 102 -6.63 4.87 -6.13
C GLU A 102 -8.10 4.51 -6.01
N HIS A 103 -8.44 3.88 -4.90
CA HIS A 103 -9.80 3.44 -4.63
C HIS A 103 -10.25 3.87 -3.24
N ALA A 104 -11.57 4.05 -3.08
CA ALA A 104 -12.15 4.18 -1.76
C ALA A 104 -11.93 2.86 -0.98
N PRO A 105 -11.83 2.92 0.37
CA PRO A 105 -11.55 1.73 1.19
C PRO A 105 -12.42 0.52 0.87
N ALA A 106 -13.69 0.72 0.66
CA ALA A 106 -14.62 -0.38 0.34
C ALA A 106 -14.30 -1.03 -1.00
N GLN A 107 -13.84 -0.27 -1.97
CA GLN A 107 -13.49 -0.78 -3.30
C GLN A 107 -12.21 -1.62 -3.27
N VAL A 108 -11.20 -1.17 -2.54
CA VAL A 108 -9.95 -1.92 -2.37
C VAL A 108 -10.24 -3.25 -1.68
N LYS A 109 -10.98 -3.20 -0.59
CA LYS A 109 -11.35 -4.41 0.16
C LYS A 109 -12.10 -5.39 -0.72
N LYS A 110 -13.07 -4.91 -1.48
CA LYS A 110 -13.84 -5.75 -2.38
C LYS A 110 -12.98 -6.38 -3.46
N ALA A 111 -12.05 -5.62 -4.02
CA ALA A 111 -11.15 -6.12 -5.07
C ALA A 111 -10.20 -7.20 -4.54
N LEU A 112 -9.70 -7.05 -3.31
CA LEU A 112 -8.72 -7.96 -2.72
C LEU A 112 -9.35 -9.22 -2.14
N ILE A 113 -10.54 -9.11 -1.53
CA ILE A 113 -11.15 -10.22 -0.80
C ILE A 113 -12.37 -10.78 -1.53
N GLY A 114 -12.79 -10.17 -2.59
CA GLY A 114 -13.94 -10.65 -3.34
C GLY A 114 -15.25 -10.45 -2.60
N ASP A 115 -15.34 -9.38 -1.85
CA ASP A 115 -16.56 -9.05 -1.14
C ASP A 115 -16.63 -9.71 0.25
#